data_f5ca0138ddc00f5909404b0b13a060c4
#
_entry.id   f5ca0138ddc00f5909404b0b13a060c4
#
_cell.length_a   1.000
_cell.length_b   1.000
_cell.length_c   1.000
_cell.angle_alpha   90.00
_cell.angle_beta   90.00
_cell.angle_gamma   90.00
#
_symmetry.space_group_name_H-M   'P 1'
#
loop_
_entity.id
_entity.type
_entity.pdbx_description
1 polymer ?
#
loop_
_entity_poly.entity_id
_entity_poly.type
_entity_poly.pdbx_seq_one_letter_code
_entity_poly.pdbx_strand_id
1 'polypeptide(L)'
;MAPRKLAAGNWKMNGDLAALSQIDAIVAGRETGCDVLICPPAVLLHPMVARIGGGDLLVGGQDCHHAGSGAHTGDIAAAQLADAGASHVILGHSERRADHGETDADVAAKARAAHDAGLIAIICVGETEAERDAGTTLDVIAAQLQGSIPDCATSANTVIAYEPVWAIGTGRTPDNAQIAEVHAMIRDALSATLPDVSLLYGGSVKAANATEIFAIDNVDGALVGGASLKAADFLPIVSALAAS
;
A
#
# COMPACT_ATOMS: atom_id res chain seq x y z
N MET A 1 13.87 0.72 15.57
CA MET A 1 13.35 2.11 15.42
C MET A 1 11.84 1.99 15.37
N ALA A 2 11.10 3.05 15.67
CA ALA A 2 9.64 2.97 15.48
C ALA A 2 9.31 2.80 13.98
N PRO A 3 8.25 2.05 13.62
CA PRO A 3 7.78 1.97 12.25
C PRO A 3 7.51 3.36 11.66
N ARG A 4 7.74 3.52 10.35
CA ARG A 4 7.46 4.80 9.67
C ARG A 4 5.97 4.93 9.42
N LYS A 5 5.39 6.09 9.73
CA LYS A 5 4.03 6.41 9.38
C LYS A 5 3.91 6.70 7.90
N LEU A 6 2.97 6.05 7.20
CA LEU A 6 2.78 6.18 5.75
C LEU A 6 1.31 6.32 5.37
N ALA A 7 0.95 7.44 4.75
CA ALA A 7 -0.33 7.62 4.05
C ALA A 7 -0.12 7.34 2.56
N ALA A 8 -0.51 6.16 2.08
CA ALA A 8 -0.36 5.74 0.70
C ALA A 8 -1.68 5.82 -0.06
N GLY A 9 -1.75 6.65 -1.09
CA GLY A 9 -2.91 6.80 -1.98
C GLY A 9 -2.79 5.88 -3.18
N ASN A 10 -3.62 4.85 -3.25
CA ASN A 10 -3.76 4.00 -4.43
C ASN A 10 -4.86 4.55 -5.33
N TRP A 11 -4.48 5.17 -6.45
CA TRP A 11 -5.44 5.73 -7.41
C TRP A 11 -6.16 4.65 -8.22
N LYS A 12 -5.67 3.41 -8.17
CA LYS A 12 -6.20 2.32 -8.99
C LYS A 12 -6.27 2.74 -10.47
N MET A 13 -7.25 2.29 -11.23
CA MET A 13 -7.44 2.65 -12.63
C MET A 13 -8.24 3.96 -12.76
N ASN A 14 -7.74 5.05 -12.14
CA ASN A 14 -8.37 6.38 -12.18
C ASN A 14 -7.36 7.48 -12.48
N GLY A 15 -7.89 8.58 -13.03
CA GLY A 15 -7.14 9.80 -13.31
C GLY A 15 -6.63 9.87 -14.74
N ASP A 16 -6.39 11.10 -15.14
CA ASP A 16 -5.78 11.52 -16.41
C ASP A 16 -4.77 12.65 -16.13
N LEU A 17 -4.22 13.27 -17.16
CA LEU A 17 -3.28 14.38 -17.00
C LEU A 17 -3.89 15.59 -16.26
N ALA A 18 -5.21 15.81 -16.37
CA ALA A 18 -5.89 16.91 -15.66
C ALA A 18 -5.94 16.64 -14.14
N ALA A 19 -6.03 15.35 -13.74
CA ALA A 19 -6.03 14.95 -12.33
C ALA A 19 -4.72 15.29 -11.61
N LEU A 20 -3.61 15.53 -12.34
CA LEU A 20 -2.34 15.97 -11.73
C LEU A 20 -2.43 17.30 -11.00
N SER A 21 -3.48 18.11 -11.24
CA SER A 21 -3.75 19.31 -10.44
C SER A 21 -4.02 19.00 -8.95
N GLN A 22 -4.49 17.79 -8.62
CA GLN A 22 -4.66 17.34 -7.25
C GLN A 22 -3.31 17.18 -6.54
N ILE A 23 -2.25 16.84 -7.27
CA ILE A 23 -0.89 16.70 -6.71
C ILE A 23 -0.37 18.04 -6.21
N ASP A 24 -0.60 19.13 -6.93
CA ASP A 24 -0.21 20.48 -6.47
C ASP A 24 -0.88 20.81 -5.13
N ALA A 25 -2.17 20.50 -5.01
CA ALA A 25 -2.92 20.72 -3.79
C ALA A 25 -2.43 19.82 -2.62
N ILE A 26 -2.09 18.56 -2.89
CA ILE A 26 -1.50 17.66 -1.89
C ILE A 26 -0.13 18.20 -1.44
N VAL A 27 0.75 18.58 -2.38
CA VAL A 27 2.08 19.12 -2.07
C VAL A 27 1.96 20.40 -1.22
N ALA A 28 1.02 21.28 -1.55
CA ALA A 28 0.83 22.54 -0.84
C ALA A 28 0.18 22.37 0.55
N GLY A 29 -0.67 21.38 0.73
CA GLY A 29 -1.50 21.21 1.93
C GLY A 29 -1.03 20.10 2.88
N ARG A 30 -0.01 19.31 2.53
CA ARG A 30 0.46 18.22 3.41
C ARG A 30 1.20 18.77 4.62
N GLU A 31 1.01 18.11 5.74
CA GLU A 31 1.72 18.36 6.99
C GLU A 31 2.97 17.47 7.09
N THR A 32 3.89 17.84 7.97
CA THR A 32 5.03 17.02 8.37
C THR A 32 4.59 16.07 9.49
N GLY A 33 5.18 14.89 9.58
CA GLY A 33 4.89 13.92 10.67
C GLY A 33 4.59 12.52 10.15
N CYS A 34 4.30 12.38 8.84
CA CYS A 34 4.22 11.10 8.16
C CYS A 34 4.69 11.23 6.71
N ASP A 35 5.10 10.10 6.13
CA ASP A 35 5.35 10.00 4.69
C ASP A 35 4.02 10.01 3.92
N VAL A 36 4.00 10.66 2.75
CA VAL A 36 2.85 10.70 1.86
C VAL A 36 3.26 10.15 0.50
N LEU A 37 2.54 9.13 0.05
CA LEU A 37 2.79 8.42 -1.19
C LEU A 37 1.55 8.44 -2.08
N ILE A 38 1.72 8.64 -3.39
CA ILE A 38 0.66 8.43 -4.38
C ILE A 38 1.11 7.37 -5.38
N CYS A 39 0.27 6.36 -5.59
CA CYS A 39 0.44 5.32 -6.61
C CYS A 39 -0.59 5.52 -7.72
N PRO A 40 -0.28 6.28 -8.78
CA PRO A 40 -1.17 6.50 -9.92
C PRO A 40 -1.09 5.33 -10.91
N PRO A 41 -1.98 5.27 -11.93
CA PRO A 41 -1.74 4.45 -13.12
C PRO A 41 -0.36 4.75 -13.72
N ALA A 42 0.30 3.71 -14.27
CA ALA A 42 1.67 3.81 -14.77
C ALA A 42 1.87 4.94 -15.80
N VAL A 43 0.86 5.24 -16.62
CA VAL A 43 0.87 6.33 -17.61
C VAL A 43 0.96 7.73 -16.99
N LEU A 44 0.65 7.87 -15.70
CA LEU A 44 0.71 9.12 -14.95
C LEU A 44 1.94 9.22 -14.04
N LEU A 45 2.69 8.13 -13.83
CA LEU A 45 3.79 8.08 -12.86
C LEU A 45 4.86 9.12 -13.20
N HIS A 46 5.49 9.03 -14.38
CA HIS A 46 6.54 9.97 -14.79
C HIS A 46 6.04 11.43 -14.87
N PRO A 47 4.87 11.74 -15.47
CA PRO A 47 4.30 13.09 -15.42
C PRO A 47 4.07 13.62 -13.99
N MET A 48 3.68 12.76 -13.06
CA MET A 48 3.49 13.11 -11.65
C MET A 48 4.82 13.45 -10.98
N VAL A 49 5.85 12.61 -11.16
CA VAL A 49 7.20 12.84 -10.64
C VAL A 49 7.76 14.16 -11.16
N ALA A 50 7.65 14.40 -12.48
CA ALA A 50 8.09 15.65 -13.10
C ALA A 50 7.38 16.89 -12.52
N ARG A 51 6.09 16.76 -12.19
CA ARG A 51 5.30 17.85 -11.62
C ARG A 51 5.68 18.14 -10.17
N ILE A 52 6.01 17.13 -9.38
CA ILE A 52 6.45 17.30 -7.97
C ILE A 52 7.80 18.03 -7.91
N GLY A 53 8.68 17.81 -8.87
CA GLY A 53 9.92 18.58 -9.02
C GLY A 53 10.93 18.40 -7.87
N GLY A 54 10.99 17.22 -7.23
CA GLY A 54 11.95 16.90 -6.17
C GLY A 54 11.48 17.24 -4.75
N GLY A 55 10.17 17.43 -4.55
CA GLY A 55 9.57 17.55 -3.20
C GLY A 55 9.48 16.22 -2.46
N ASP A 56 9.06 16.25 -1.16
CA ASP A 56 8.97 15.06 -0.31
C ASP A 56 7.72 14.19 -0.54
N LEU A 57 6.84 14.51 -1.50
CA LEU A 57 5.75 13.65 -1.91
C LEU A 57 6.31 12.47 -2.70
N LEU A 58 6.06 11.26 -2.20
CA LEU A 58 6.55 10.03 -2.83
C LEU A 58 5.60 9.57 -3.94
N VAL A 59 6.15 8.90 -4.95
CA VAL A 59 5.38 8.30 -6.03
C VAL A 59 5.70 6.82 -6.11
N GLY A 60 4.67 5.98 -6.38
CA GLY A 60 4.82 4.53 -6.48
C GLY A 60 4.09 3.93 -7.67
N GLY A 61 4.47 2.69 -8.02
CA GLY A 61 3.75 1.86 -8.98
C GLY A 61 2.59 1.10 -8.32
N GLN A 62 1.66 0.60 -9.15
CA GLN A 62 0.54 -0.22 -8.69
C GLN A 62 0.77 -1.73 -8.90
N ASP A 63 1.82 -2.10 -9.62
CA ASP A 63 2.32 -3.46 -9.83
C ASP A 63 3.67 -3.40 -10.56
N CYS A 64 4.42 -4.49 -10.59
CA CYS A 64 5.54 -4.71 -11.48
C CYS A 64 5.67 -6.18 -11.87
N HIS A 65 6.36 -6.44 -12.99
CA HIS A 65 6.72 -7.78 -13.40
C HIS A 65 7.94 -8.29 -12.60
N HIS A 66 8.01 -9.60 -12.35
CA HIS A 66 9.13 -10.22 -11.62
C HIS A 66 10.42 -10.29 -12.43
N ALA A 67 10.34 -10.28 -13.78
CA ALA A 67 11.52 -10.22 -14.64
C ALA A 67 11.93 -8.75 -14.89
N GLY A 68 13.25 -8.50 -14.93
CA GLY A 68 13.80 -7.17 -15.16
C GLY A 68 13.63 -6.65 -16.60
N SER A 69 13.44 -7.56 -17.56
CA SER A 69 13.16 -7.25 -18.98
C SER A 69 12.74 -8.52 -19.71
N GLY A 70 12.22 -8.39 -20.94
CA GLY A 70 11.92 -9.57 -21.76
C GLY A 70 10.69 -9.43 -22.65
N ALA A 71 10.21 -10.57 -23.16
CA ALA A 71 9.05 -10.65 -24.05
C ALA A 71 7.74 -10.66 -23.24
N HIS A 72 7.46 -9.58 -22.54
CA HIS A 72 6.31 -9.38 -21.66
C HIS A 72 5.55 -8.13 -22.10
N THR A 73 4.94 -8.18 -23.30
CA THR A 73 4.26 -7.02 -23.90
C THR A 73 3.14 -6.51 -23.00
N GLY A 74 3.25 -5.25 -22.57
CA GLY A 74 2.29 -4.58 -21.69
C GLY A 74 2.68 -4.58 -20.22
N ASP A 75 3.60 -5.44 -19.77
CA ASP A 75 4.11 -5.44 -18.40
C ASP A 75 5.19 -4.36 -18.19
N ILE A 76 5.37 -3.98 -16.94
CA ILE A 76 6.34 -2.96 -16.51
C ILE A 76 7.30 -3.61 -15.50
N ALA A 77 8.61 -3.56 -15.78
CA ALA A 77 9.62 -4.02 -14.85
C ALA A 77 9.81 -3.06 -13.67
N ALA A 78 10.20 -3.59 -12.50
CA ALA A 78 10.50 -2.76 -11.32
C ALA A 78 11.56 -1.68 -11.62
N ALA A 79 12.60 -2.00 -12.39
CA ALA A 79 13.63 -1.05 -12.80
C ALA A 79 13.07 0.11 -13.65
N GLN A 80 12.05 -0.14 -14.47
CA GLN A 80 11.39 0.93 -15.26
C GLN A 80 10.57 1.86 -14.36
N LEU A 81 9.94 1.34 -13.30
CA LEU A 81 9.26 2.18 -12.30
C LEU A 81 10.27 3.07 -11.55
N ALA A 82 11.41 2.50 -11.13
CA ALA A 82 12.46 3.24 -10.46
C ALA A 82 13.07 4.32 -11.36
N ASP A 83 13.34 4.01 -12.62
CA ASP A 83 13.86 4.97 -13.63
C ASP A 83 12.86 6.11 -13.90
N ALA A 84 11.56 5.81 -13.87
CA ALA A 84 10.50 6.81 -13.96
C ALA A 84 10.32 7.67 -12.70
N GLY A 85 11.05 7.37 -11.61
CA GLY A 85 11.08 8.13 -10.36
C GLY A 85 10.20 7.58 -9.24
N ALA A 86 9.71 6.34 -9.36
CA ALA A 86 9.02 5.68 -8.26
C ALA A 86 9.99 5.32 -7.12
N SER A 87 9.51 5.40 -5.89
CA SER A 87 10.19 4.93 -4.68
C SER A 87 9.56 3.66 -4.08
N HIS A 88 8.31 3.39 -4.43
CA HIS A 88 7.51 2.28 -3.92
C HIS A 88 6.77 1.56 -5.03
N VAL A 89 6.29 0.34 -4.73
CA VAL A 89 5.36 -0.38 -5.60
C VAL A 89 4.40 -1.22 -4.77
N ILE A 90 3.11 -1.17 -5.09
CA ILE A 90 2.07 -2.02 -4.50
C ILE A 90 2.15 -3.39 -5.19
N LEU A 91 2.12 -4.47 -4.41
CA LEU A 91 2.22 -5.85 -4.90
C LEU A 91 1.18 -6.75 -4.23
N GLY A 92 0.57 -7.65 -5.00
CA GLY A 92 -0.41 -8.59 -4.49
C GLY A 92 -1.69 -7.95 -3.97
N HIS A 93 -2.05 -6.74 -4.47
CA HIS A 93 -3.32 -6.11 -4.12
C HIS A 93 -4.48 -7.06 -4.40
N SER A 94 -5.51 -7.06 -3.55
CA SER A 94 -6.64 -7.99 -3.62
C SER A 94 -7.30 -8.03 -5.00
N GLU A 95 -7.42 -6.91 -5.70
CA GLU A 95 -7.93 -6.84 -7.08
C GLU A 95 -7.05 -7.63 -8.04
N ARG A 96 -5.72 -7.60 -7.88
CA ARG A 96 -4.82 -8.36 -8.76
C ARG A 96 -4.83 -9.85 -8.47
N ARG A 97 -4.94 -10.23 -7.19
CA ARG A 97 -5.13 -11.64 -6.81
C ARG A 97 -6.43 -12.19 -7.41
N ALA A 98 -7.51 -11.40 -7.38
CA ALA A 98 -8.81 -11.81 -7.93
C ALA A 98 -8.85 -11.80 -9.47
N ASP A 99 -8.44 -10.70 -10.11
CA ASP A 99 -8.65 -10.47 -11.55
C ASP A 99 -7.55 -11.11 -12.41
N HIS A 100 -6.33 -11.24 -11.88
CA HIS A 100 -5.16 -11.75 -12.61
C HIS A 100 -4.65 -13.09 -12.06
N GLY A 101 -5.24 -13.62 -10.99
CA GLY A 101 -4.84 -14.89 -10.39
C GLY A 101 -3.45 -14.84 -9.74
N GLU A 102 -3.01 -13.69 -9.27
CA GLU A 102 -1.69 -13.56 -8.61
C GLU A 102 -1.62 -14.44 -7.36
N THR A 103 -0.64 -15.31 -7.33
CA THR A 103 -0.35 -16.18 -6.19
C THR A 103 0.63 -15.51 -5.22
N ASP A 104 0.75 -16.04 -4.00
CA ASP A 104 1.75 -15.57 -3.04
C ASP A 104 3.17 -15.69 -3.59
N ALA A 105 3.46 -16.76 -4.34
CA ALA A 105 4.76 -16.95 -4.99
C ALA A 105 5.04 -15.88 -6.06
N ASP A 106 4.03 -15.47 -6.84
CA ASP A 106 4.17 -14.36 -7.80
C ASP A 106 4.48 -13.06 -7.06
N VAL A 107 3.77 -12.78 -5.96
CA VAL A 107 3.99 -11.59 -5.14
C VAL A 107 5.40 -11.58 -4.55
N ALA A 108 5.89 -12.70 -4.02
CA ALA A 108 7.25 -12.81 -3.50
C ALA A 108 8.31 -12.57 -4.59
N ALA A 109 8.09 -13.12 -5.80
CA ALA A 109 8.99 -12.91 -6.92
C ALA A 109 9.03 -11.45 -7.39
N LYS A 110 7.87 -10.78 -7.43
CA LYS A 110 7.74 -9.35 -7.74
C LYS A 110 8.37 -8.47 -6.65
N ALA A 111 8.18 -8.81 -5.37
CA ALA A 111 8.80 -8.10 -4.26
C ALA A 111 10.32 -8.17 -4.30
N ARG A 112 10.89 -9.34 -4.65
CA ARG A 112 12.33 -9.48 -4.88
C ARG A 112 12.80 -8.56 -6.00
N ALA A 113 12.12 -8.54 -7.15
CA ALA A 113 12.46 -7.65 -8.27
C ALA A 113 12.36 -6.16 -7.89
N ALA A 114 11.38 -5.80 -7.06
CA ALA A 114 11.25 -4.45 -6.52
C ALA A 114 12.44 -4.07 -5.63
N HIS A 115 12.84 -4.95 -4.71
CA HIS A 115 14.00 -4.75 -3.85
C HIS A 115 15.30 -4.64 -4.64
N ASP A 116 15.50 -5.49 -5.66
CA ASP A 116 16.66 -5.45 -6.55
C ASP A 116 16.74 -4.14 -7.34
N ALA A 117 15.60 -3.52 -7.64
CA ALA A 117 15.51 -2.21 -8.29
C ALA A 117 15.57 -1.02 -7.30
N GLY A 118 15.73 -1.27 -6.00
CA GLY A 118 15.78 -0.23 -4.96
C GLY A 118 14.42 0.34 -4.57
N LEU A 119 13.31 -0.30 -4.96
CA LEU A 119 11.97 0.09 -4.57
C LEU A 119 11.58 -0.52 -3.22
N ILE A 120 10.73 0.19 -2.48
CA ILE A 120 10.05 -0.35 -1.29
C ILE A 120 8.78 -1.08 -1.77
N ALA A 121 8.66 -2.36 -1.43
CA ALA A 121 7.50 -3.16 -1.75
C ALA A 121 6.39 -2.97 -0.70
N ILE A 122 5.19 -2.56 -1.12
CA ILE A 122 3.97 -2.58 -0.29
C ILE A 122 3.25 -3.88 -0.63
N ILE A 123 3.44 -4.90 0.23
CA ILE A 123 2.86 -6.23 0.04
C ILE A 123 1.48 -6.27 0.68
N CYS A 124 0.45 -6.53 -0.14
CA CYS A 124 -0.93 -6.62 0.29
C CYS A 124 -1.28 -8.04 0.70
N VAL A 125 -1.93 -8.16 1.85
CA VAL A 125 -2.50 -9.40 2.38
C VAL A 125 -3.93 -9.15 2.85
N GLY A 126 -4.82 -10.14 2.71
CA GLY A 126 -6.21 -9.95 3.12
C GLY A 126 -7.07 -11.17 2.86
N GLU A 127 -8.06 -11.36 3.70
CA GLU A 127 -9.03 -12.45 3.62
C GLU A 127 -10.31 -12.02 2.89
N THR A 128 -10.94 -12.99 2.26
CA THR A 128 -12.28 -12.87 1.66
C THR A 128 -13.39 -12.91 2.72
N GLU A 129 -14.62 -12.54 2.34
CA GLU A 129 -15.79 -12.64 3.22
C GLU A 129 -16.04 -14.08 3.68
N ALA A 130 -15.93 -15.05 2.79
CA ALA A 130 -16.11 -16.46 3.11
C ALA A 130 -15.10 -16.97 4.15
N GLU A 131 -13.84 -16.55 4.04
CA GLU A 131 -12.79 -16.89 5.01
C GLU A 131 -13.02 -16.20 6.36
N ARG A 132 -13.49 -14.94 6.35
CA ARG A 132 -13.87 -14.24 7.57
C ARG A 132 -15.02 -14.93 8.29
N ASP A 133 -16.08 -15.26 7.54
CA ASP A 133 -17.26 -15.95 8.10
C ASP A 133 -16.94 -17.37 8.58
N ALA A 134 -15.96 -18.03 7.95
CA ALA A 134 -15.45 -19.33 8.39
C ALA A 134 -14.53 -19.26 9.61
N GLY A 135 -14.14 -18.06 10.07
CA GLY A 135 -13.22 -17.87 11.19
C GLY A 135 -11.76 -18.23 10.90
N THR A 136 -11.37 -18.24 9.60
CA THR A 136 -10.01 -18.61 9.15
C THR A 136 -9.13 -17.41 8.82
N THR A 137 -9.58 -16.20 9.14
CA THR A 137 -8.86 -14.93 8.83
C THR A 137 -7.38 -15.02 9.17
N LEU A 138 -7.03 -15.34 10.40
CA LEU A 138 -5.65 -15.29 10.87
C LEU A 138 -4.77 -16.34 10.16
N ASP A 139 -5.32 -17.52 9.86
CA ASP A 139 -4.61 -18.57 9.12
C ASP A 139 -4.34 -18.15 7.68
N VAL A 140 -5.31 -17.51 7.02
CA VAL A 140 -5.16 -16.97 5.66
C VAL A 140 -4.07 -15.90 5.63
N ILE A 141 -4.13 -14.93 6.54
CA ILE A 141 -3.13 -13.85 6.62
C ILE A 141 -1.75 -14.42 6.91
N ALA A 142 -1.62 -15.38 7.82
CA ALA A 142 -0.34 -16.03 8.13
C ALA A 142 0.24 -16.74 6.90
N ALA A 143 -0.58 -17.47 6.15
CA ALA A 143 -0.17 -18.16 4.92
C ALA A 143 0.28 -17.15 3.83
N GLN A 144 -0.47 -16.07 3.63
CA GLN A 144 -0.11 -15.02 2.67
C GLN A 144 1.18 -14.30 3.05
N LEU A 145 1.40 -13.99 4.34
CA LEU A 145 2.67 -13.41 4.81
C LEU A 145 3.85 -14.35 4.53
N GLN A 146 3.69 -15.63 4.87
CA GLN A 146 4.73 -16.63 4.64
C GLN A 146 5.05 -16.82 3.15
N GLY A 147 4.04 -16.80 2.28
CA GLY A 147 4.20 -17.05 0.85
C GLY A 147 4.61 -15.82 0.04
N SER A 148 4.26 -14.59 0.49
CA SER A 148 4.44 -13.36 -0.29
C SER A 148 5.68 -12.55 0.09
N ILE A 149 6.25 -12.75 1.30
CA ILE A 149 7.44 -11.99 1.75
C ILE A 149 8.71 -12.76 1.34
N PRO A 150 9.58 -12.19 0.50
CA PRO A 150 10.82 -12.86 0.11
C PRO A 150 11.87 -12.78 1.22
N ASP A 151 12.83 -13.73 1.22
CA ASP A 151 13.92 -13.81 2.21
C ASP A 151 14.82 -12.56 2.28
N CYS A 152 14.86 -11.76 1.20
CA CYS A 152 15.61 -10.50 1.15
C CYS A 152 14.85 -9.29 1.73
N ALA A 153 13.63 -9.49 2.24
CA ALA A 153 12.84 -8.44 2.85
C ALA A 153 13.48 -7.93 4.15
N THR A 154 13.42 -6.62 4.33
CA THR A 154 13.84 -5.93 5.55
C THR A 154 12.77 -4.91 5.93
N SER A 155 12.74 -4.46 7.19
CA SER A 155 11.83 -3.38 7.59
C SER A 155 12.07 -2.04 6.84
N ALA A 156 13.20 -1.89 6.16
CA ALA A 156 13.53 -0.70 5.40
C ALA A 156 13.00 -0.75 3.94
N ASN A 157 12.88 -1.95 3.35
CA ASN A 157 12.47 -2.12 1.95
C ASN A 157 11.07 -2.73 1.78
N THR A 158 10.36 -2.98 2.88
CA THR A 158 9.05 -3.65 2.87
C THR A 158 8.06 -2.89 3.75
N VAL A 159 6.83 -2.85 3.30
CA VAL A 159 5.62 -2.38 4.02
C VAL A 159 4.56 -3.45 3.83
N ILE A 160 3.75 -3.73 4.84
CA ILE A 160 2.63 -4.67 4.74
C ILE A 160 1.32 -3.88 4.78
N ALA A 161 0.41 -4.17 3.86
CA ALA A 161 -0.93 -3.59 3.84
C ALA A 161 -1.97 -4.69 4.08
N TYR A 162 -2.73 -4.57 5.16
CA TYR A 162 -3.84 -5.46 5.45
C TYR A 162 -5.12 -4.97 4.78
N GLU A 163 -5.65 -5.75 3.88
CA GLU A 163 -6.87 -5.48 3.13
C GLU A 163 -8.00 -6.43 3.57
N PRO A 164 -8.95 -6.02 4.42
CA PRO A 164 -10.18 -6.80 4.61
C PRO A 164 -10.99 -6.76 3.30
N VAL A 165 -10.78 -7.77 2.41
CA VAL A 165 -11.31 -7.75 1.02
C VAL A 165 -12.83 -7.59 1.00
N TRP A 166 -13.52 -8.17 1.97
CA TRP A 166 -14.95 -8.07 2.17
C TRP A 166 -15.47 -6.66 2.52
N ALA A 167 -14.56 -5.75 2.90
CA ALA A 167 -14.88 -4.35 3.22
C ALA A 167 -14.52 -3.38 2.10
N ILE A 168 -13.80 -3.83 1.06
CA ILE A 168 -13.37 -2.96 -0.03
C ILE A 168 -14.51 -2.76 -1.03
N GLY A 169 -15.03 -1.52 -1.13
CA GLY A 169 -16.07 -1.16 -2.09
C GLY A 169 -17.48 -1.69 -1.79
N THR A 170 -17.67 -2.44 -0.70
CA THR A 170 -18.95 -3.07 -0.35
C THR A 170 -19.83 -2.23 0.57
N GLY A 171 -19.26 -1.19 1.19
CA GLY A 171 -19.92 -0.41 2.24
C GLY A 171 -19.89 -1.04 3.64
N ARG A 172 -19.40 -2.29 3.78
CA ARG A 172 -19.08 -2.91 5.07
C ARG A 172 -17.77 -2.34 5.60
N THR A 173 -17.65 -2.17 6.89
CA THR A 173 -16.40 -1.75 7.56
C THR A 173 -16.14 -2.70 8.72
N PRO A 174 -14.88 -3.19 8.88
CA PRO A 174 -14.49 -3.86 10.11
C PRO A 174 -14.70 -2.94 11.29
N ASP A 175 -15.01 -3.50 12.44
CA ASP A 175 -14.89 -2.76 13.68
C ASP A 175 -13.42 -2.64 14.12
N ASN A 176 -13.17 -1.74 15.08
CA ASN A 176 -11.81 -1.47 15.55
C ASN A 176 -11.15 -2.70 16.18
N ALA A 177 -11.93 -3.59 16.81
CA ALA A 177 -11.40 -4.81 17.40
C ALA A 177 -10.92 -5.80 16.33
N GLN A 178 -11.64 -5.91 15.22
CA GLN A 178 -11.26 -6.75 14.08
C GLN A 178 -9.97 -6.24 13.40
N ILE A 179 -9.81 -4.91 13.28
CA ILE A 179 -8.59 -4.30 12.75
C ILE A 179 -7.42 -4.59 13.71
N ALA A 180 -7.62 -4.33 15.01
CA ALA A 180 -6.60 -4.54 16.04
C ALA A 180 -6.13 -5.99 16.11
N GLU A 181 -7.05 -6.96 16.03
CA GLU A 181 -6.75 -8.40 16.03
C GLU A 181 -5.77 -8.77 14.90
N VAL A 182 -6.06 -8.35 13.67
CA VAL A 182 -5.22 -8.71 12.52
C VAL A 182 -3.89 -7.97 12.55
N HIS A 183 -3.89 -6.67 12.85
CA HIS A 183 -2.65 -5.90 12.95
C HIS A 183 -1.72 -6.42 14.06
N ALA A 184 -2.26 -6.80 15.22
CA ALA A 184 -1.50 -7.42 16.30
C ALA A 184 -0.88 -8.76 15.85
N MET A 185 -1.66 -9.61 15.17
CA MET A 185 -1.16 -10.89 14.65
C MET A 185 -0.05 -10.69 13.62
N ILE A 186 -0.21 -9.76 12.67
CA ILE A 186 0.83 -9.46 11.67
C ILE A 186 2.11 -8.98 12.36
N ARG A 187 2.00 -8.06 13.33
CA ARG A 187 3.13 -7.55 14.10
C ARG A 187 3.86 -8.66 14.84
N ASP A 188 3.12 -9.55 15.50
CA ASP A 188 3.68 -10.69 16.24
C ASP A 188 4.39 -11.68 15.29
N ALA A 189 3.74 -12.05 14.19
CA ALA A 189 4.30 -12.96 13.19
C ALA A 189 5.61 -12.45 12.57
N LEU A 190 5.76 -11.13 12.41
CA LEU A 190 6.93 -10.50 11.81
C LEU A 190 7.97 -10.00 12.81
N SER A 191 7.71 -10.12 14.11
CA SER A 191 8.55 -9.56 15.19
C SER A 191 10.00 -10.00 15.15
N ALA A 192 10.28 -11.23 14.72
CA ALA A 192 11.63 -11.78 14.65
C ALA A 192 12.38 -11.40 13.35
N THR A 193 11.66 -11.17 12.24
CA THR A 193 12.25 -10.96 10.91
C THR A 193 12.19 -9.52 10.44
N LEU A 194 11.08 -8.85 10.70
CA LEU A 194 10.78 -7.47 10.26
C LEU A 194 10.21 -6.65 11.43
N PRO A 195 10.94 -6.47 12.55
CA PRO A 195 10.39 -5.91 13.79
C PRO A 195 9.83 -4.48 13.65
N ASP A 196 10.43 -3.68 12.78
CA ASP A 196 10.07 -2.28 12.56
C ASP A 196 9.32 -2.06 11.22
N VAL A 197 8.73 -3.11 10.62
CA VAL A 197 7.97 -2.99 9.36
C VAL A 197 6.73 -2.14 9.56
N SER A 198 6.46 -1.22 8.64
CA SER A 198 5.22 -0.43 8.68
C SER A 198 4.02 -1.29 8.26
N LEU A 199 2.95 -1.24 9.07
CA LEU A 199 1.70 -1.95 8.82
C LEU A 199 0.61 -0.94 8.47
N LEU A 200 0.08 -1.04 7.25
CA LEU A 200 -0.98 -0.16 6.76
C LEU A 200 -2.33 -0.86 6.83
N TYR A 201 -3.35 -0.11 7.22
CA TYR A 201 -4.72 -0.54 7.05
C TYR A 201 -5.20 -0.21 5.62
N GLY A 202 -5.60 -1.23 4.86
CA GLY A 202 -6.02 -1.15 3.46
C GLY A 202 -7.53 -1.18 3.24
N GLY A 203 -8.32 -1.12 4.30
CA GLY A 203 -9.78 -1.00 4.20
C GLY A 203 -10.23 0.44 3.95
N SER A 204 -11.53 0.70 4.17
CA SER A 204 -12.13 2.01 3.91
C SER A 204 -11.71 3.05 4.95
N VAL A 205 -10.77 3.94 4.59
CA VAL A 205 -10.37 5.10 5.39
C VAL A 205 -10.93 6.37 4.78
N LYS A 206 -11.51 7.23 5.62
CA LYS A 206 -12.04 8.55 5.28
C LYS A 206 -11.70 9.53 6.40
N ALA A 207 -11.81 10.84 6.16
CA ALA A 207 -11.61 11.86 7.17
C ALA A 207 -12.39 11.60 8.48
N ALA A 208 -13.60 11.04 8.36
CA ALA A 208 -14.50 10.82 9.51
C ALA A 208 -14.05 9.69 10.46
N ASN A 209 -13.26 8.71 9.99
CA ASN A 209 -12.82 7.55 10.79
C ASN A 209 -11.30 7.44 10.93
N ALA A 210 -10.54 8.30 10.26
CA ALA A 210 -9.07 8.21 10.22
C ALA A 210 -8.44 8.28 11.62
N THR A 211 -8.88 9.23 12.46
CA THR A 211 -8.35 9.38 13.83
C THR A 211 -8.58 8.13 14.68
N GLU A 212 -9.74 7.49 14.57
CA GLU A 212 -10.04 6.27 15.32
C GLU A 212 -9.21 5.08 14.84
N ILE A 213 -9.05 4.95 13.51
CA ILE A 213 -8.24 3.88 12.90
C ILE A 213 -6.77 4.05 13.27
N PHE A 214 -6.20 5.25 13.20
CA PHE A 214 -4.80 5.50 13.53
C PHE A 214 -4.48 5.48 15.04
N ALA A 215 -5.51 5.46 15.88
CA ALA A 215 -5.36 5.21 17.32
C ALA A 215 -5.28 3.72 17.68
N ILE A 216 -5.50 2.81 16.71
CA ILE A 216 -5.40 1.36 16.92
C ILE A 216 -3.92 0.98 16.94
N ASP A 217 -3.52 0.21 17.95
CA ASP A 217 -2.15 -0.28 18.07
C ASP A 217 -1.70 -1.04 16.83
N ASN A 218 -0.45 -0.84 16.41
CA ASN A 218 0.16 -1.42 15.21
C ASN A 218 -0.46 -0.99 13.86
N VAL A 219 -1.25 0.06 13.82
CA VAL A 219 -1.65 0.72 12.58
C VAL A 219 -0.71 1.90 12.34
N ASP A 220 0.29 1.72 11.45
CA ASP A 220 1.31 2.73 11.17
C ASP A 220 0.91 3.63 9.98
N GLY A 221 -0.29 3.46 9.42
CA GLY A 221 -0.80 4.25 8.31
C GLY A 221 -1.91 3.57 7.55
N ALA A 222 -2.14 4.01 6.32
CA ALA A 222 -3.20 3.47 5.48
C ALA A 222 -2.81 3.38 4.00
N LEU A 223 -3.36 2.35 3.32
CA LEU A 223 -3.43 2.27 1.86
C LEU A 223 -4.84 2.70 1.43
N VAL A 224 -4.94 3.95 0.96
CA VAL A 224 -6.21 4.66 0.73
C VAL A 224 -6.59 4.59 -0.75
N GLY A 225 -7.75 4.06 -1.06
CA GLY A 225 -8.30 4.03 -2.42
C GLY A 225 -8.96 5.35 -2.84
N GLY A 226 -10.25 5.34 -3.11
CA GLY A 226 -11.01 6.46 -3.70
C GLY A 226 -10.85 7.82 -3.00
N ALA A 227 -10.68 7.84 -1.67
CA ALA A 227 -10.44 9.08 -0.92
C ALA A 227 -9.08 9.73 -1.23
N SER A 228 -8.15 9.03 -1.90
CA SER A 228 -6.87 9.60 -2.32
C SER A 228 -6.91 10.33 -3.67
N LEU A 229 -8.03 10.24 -4.40
CA LEU A 229 -8.19 10.87 -5.73
C LEU A 229 -8.32 12.40 -5.67
N LYS A 230 -8.73 12.94 -4.54
CA LYS A 230 -8.89 14.39 -4.34
C LYS A 230 -8.12 14.84 -3.11
N ALA A 231 -7.36 15.91 -3.24
CA ALA A 231 -6.61 16.50 -2.14
C ALA A 231 -7.51 16.85 -0.94
N ALA A 232 -8.71 17.36 -1.19
CA ALA A 232 -9.67 17.72 -0.15
C ALA A 232 -10.13 16.54 0.71
N ASP A 233 -10.16 15.32 0.15
CA ASP A 233 -10.55 14.11 0.87
C ASP A 233 -9.33 13.42 1.50
N PHE A 234 -8.16 13.51 0.86
CA PHE A 234 -6.94 12.82 1.29
C PHE A 234 -6.18 13.55 2.40
N LEU A 235 -6.04 14.88 2.30
CA LEU A 235 -5.29 15.68 3.28
C LEU A 235 -5.79 15.55 4.72
N PRO A 236 -7.11 15.51 5.01
CA PRO A 236 -7.58 15.24 6.36
C PRO A 236 -7.14 13.85 6.92
N ILE A 237 -6.98 12.85 6.05
CA ILE A 237 -6.46 11.53 6.44
C ILE A 237 -4.96 11.64 6.78
N VAL A 238 -4.20 12.36 5.95
CA VAL A 238 -2.77 12.63 6.19
C VAL A 238 -2.59 13.38 7.51
N SER A 239 -3.36 14.43 7.77
CA SER A 239 -3.31 15.20 9.02
C SER A 239 -3.63 14.35 10.25
N ALA A 240 -4.64 13.47 10.16
CA ALA A 240 -4.99 12.56 11.25
C ALA A 240 -3.85 11.58 11.57
N LEU A 241 -3.16 11.06 10.53
CA LEU A 241 -2.00 10.17 10.71
C LEU A 241 -0.80 10.93 11.28
N ALA A 242 -0.53 12.14 10.83
CA ALA A 242 0.58 12.95 11.33
C ALA A 242 0.43 13.28 12.81
N ALA A 243 -0.81 13.39 13.30
CA ALA A 243 -1.16 13.72 14.69
C ALA A 243 -1.27 12.50 15.63
N SER A 244 -1.28 11.25 15.12
CA SER A 244 -1.47 10.03 15.90
C SER A 244 -0.23 9.59 16.69
#